data_a5bc699fd6ebf620ac855c86d811efdb
#
_entry.id   a5bc699fd6ebf620ac855c86d811efdb
#
_cell.length_a   1.000
_cell.length_b   1.000
_cell.length_c   1.000
_cell.angle_alpha   90.00
_cell.angle_beta   90.00
_cell.angle_gamma   90.00
#
_symmetry.space_group_name_H-M   'P 1'
#
loop_
_entity.id
_entity.type
_entity.pdbx_description
1 polymer ?
#
loop_
_entity_poly.entity_id
_entity_poly.type
_entity_poly.pdbx_seq_one_letter_code
_entity_poly.pdbx_strand_id
1 'polypeptide(L)'
;MRTILLIRHAPADYRNGTSCCLGSRTDVPATAAGLAEAKKLAPFLKETGVASVWHSPMLRCRQTAEAMADGLPVAPLPGLEELDCGAWDGLSFDEIRARWPAHYARRGEDPALPPPGGEDPADAAARGLEALTALMQRTEGDLAVVAHAGIDRAMLCALQNLPMREMRGIPQTHLCVNILRYDGKRFTVAAAGLTAPTKEEIEHEKAL
;
A
#
# COMPACT_ATOMS: atom_id res chain seq x y z
N MET A 1 -13.98 18.21 -1.62
CA MET A 1 -13.02 17.26 -1.04
C MET A 1 -13.09 15.97 -1.84
N ARG A 2 -11.97 15.36 -2.19
CA ARG A 2 -11.90 14.11 -2.97
C ARG A 2 -11.31 12.99 -2.12
N THR A 3 -11.61 11.74 -2.47
CA THR A 3 -11.19 10.56 -1.72
C THR A 3 -10.20 9.72 -2.53
N ILE A 4 -9.18 9.19 -1.86
CA ILE A 4 -8.42 8.04 -2.32
C ILE A 4 -8.72 6.86 -1.39
N LEU A 5 -9.13 5.73 -1.96
CA LEU A 5 -9.14 4.42 -1.32
C LEU A 5 -7.77 3.79 -1.57
N LEU A 6 -6.84 3.90 -0.61
CA LEU A 6 -5.51 3.31 -0.70
C LEU A 6 -5.59 1.86 -0.19
N ILE A 7 -5.32 0.91 -1.08
CA ILE A 7 -5.61 -0.51 -0.86
C ILE A 7 -4.31 -1.30 -0.95
N ARG A 8 -4.01 -2.12 0.08
CA ARG A 8 -2.89 -3.04 -0.01
C ARG A 8 -3.19 -4.16 -1.01
N HIS A 9 -2.20 -4.53 -1.83
CA HIS A 9 -2.32 -5.64 -2.79
C HIS A 9 -2.76 -6.96 -2.15
N ALA A 10 -3.33 -7.86 -2.96
CA ALA A 10 -3.68 -9.24 -2.60
C ALA A 10 -2.43 -10.06 -2.19
N PRO A 11 -2.58 -11.16 -1.44
CA PRO A 11 -1.45 -12.01 -1.06
C PRO A 11 -0.54 -12.35 -2.24
N ALA A 12 0.76 -12.15 -2.05
CA ALA A 12 1.78 -12.47 -3.06
C ALA A 12 2.05 -13.97 -3.12
N ASP A 13 2.32 -14.47 -4.32
CA ASP A 13 2.73 -15.85 -4.56
C ASP A 13 4.24 -15.95 -4.38
N TYR A 14 4.65 -16.41 -3.20
CA TYR A 14 6.05 -16.63 -2.89
C TYR A 14 6.57 -17.83 -3.64
N ARG A 15 7.64 -17.65 -4.43
CA ARG A 15 8.34 -18.76 -5.04
C ARG A 15 8.73 -19.78 -3.98
N ASN A 16 8.40 -21.07 -4.20
CA ASN A 16 8.64 -22.18 -3.27
C ASN A 16 7.85 -22.13 -1.95
N GLY A 17 6.78 -21.33 -1.85
CA GLY A 17 5.90 -21.27 -0.67
C GLY A 17 6.54 -20.70 0.59
N THR A 18 7.80 -20.23 0.52
CA THR A 18 8.50 -19.65 1.68
C THR A 18 8.33 -18.15 1.70
N SER A 19 7.80 -17.63 2.80
CA SER A 19 7.69 -16.19 3.03
C SER A 19 9.08 -15.53 3.01
N CYS A 20 9.23 -14.48 2.23
CA CYS A 20 10.47 -13.72 2.10
C CYS A 20 10.19 -12.20 2.23
N CYS A 21 11.25 -11.44 2.40
CA CYS A 21 11.20 -9.98 2.39
C CYS A 21 10.98 -9.54 0.94
N LEU A 22 9.78 -9.02 0.65
CA LEU A 22 9.41 -8.53 -0.68
C LEU A 22 9.49 -7.01 -0.70
N GLY A 23 10.58 -6.48 -1.20
CA GLY A 23 10.73 -5.06 -1.50
C GLY A 23 10.41 -4.73 -2.96
N SER A 24 10.94 -3.60 -3.42
CA SER A 24 10.72 -3.08 -4.78
C SER A 24 11.50 -3.83 -5.87
N ARG A 25 12.53 -4.61 -5.50
CA ARG A 25 13.37 -5.34 -6.47
C ARG A 25 12.84 -6.74 -6.78
N THR A 26 11.98 -7.29 -5.92
CA THR A 26 11.40 -8.63 -6.11
C THR A 26 9.96 -8.51 -6.58
N ASP A 27 9.76 -8.70 -7.88
CA ASP A 27 8.43 -8.62 -8.50
C ASP A 27 7.83 -10.02 -8.69
N VAL A 28 6.89 -10.38 -7.82
CA VAL A 28 6.17 -11.64 -7.82
C VAL A 28 4.67 -11.40 -8.06
N PRO A 29 3.95 -12.37 -8.65
CA PRO A 29 2.51 -12.25 -8.85
C PRO A 29 1.73 -12.32 -7.53
N ALA A 30 0.46 -11.92 -7.58
CA ALA A 30 -0.50 -12.26 -6.54
C ALA A 30 -0.97 -13.70 -6.67
N THR A 31 -1.39 -14.31 -5.56
CA THR A 31 -1.98 -15.67 -5.58
C THR A 31 -3.34 -15.67 -6.25
N ALA A 32 -3.70 -16.77 -6.91
CA ALA A 32 -5.02 -16.93 -7.52
C ALA A 32 -6.16 -16.77 -6.49
N ALA A 33 -6.00 -17.30 -5.29
CA ALA A 33 -6.96 -17.13 -4.20
C ALA A 33 -7.09 -15.66 -3.78
N GLY A 34 -5.95 -14.94 -3.65
CA GLY A 34 -5.95 -13.52 -3.34
C GLY A 34 -6.63 -12.66 -4.40
N LEU A 35 -6.46 -12.99 -5.70
CA LEU A 35 -7.16 -12.31 -6.79
C LEU A 35 -8.67 -12.58 -6.77
N ALA A 36 -9.09 -13.78 -6.39
CA ALA A 36 -10.51 -14.09 -6.21
C ALA A 36 -11.13 -13.27 -5.06
N GLU A 37 -10.38 -13.04 -3.96
CA GLU A 37 -10.81 -12.14 -2.88
C GLU A 37 -10.81 -10.67 -3.34
N ALA A 38 -9.79 -10.21 -4.08
CA ALA A 38 -9.75 -8.86 -4.63
C ALA A 38 -10.98 -8.55 -5.51
N LYS A 39 -11.43 -9.51 -6.32
CA LYS A 39 -12.63 -9.37 -7.16
C LYS A 39 -13.89 -9.07 -6.35
N LYS A 40 -13.96 -9.50 -5.09
CA LYS A 40 -15.10 -9.21 -4.19
C LYS A 40 -15.20 -7.75 -3.79
N LEU A 41 -14.13 -6.96 -3.97
CA LEU A 41 -14.15 -5.51 -3.74
C LEU A 41 -14.79 -4.71 -4.88
N ALA A 42 -15.04 -5.32 -6.04
CA ALA A 42 -15.61 -4.62 -7.20
C ALA A 42 -16.98 -3.97 -6.91
N PRO A 43 -17.96 -4.64 -6.27
CA PRO A 43 -19.23 -3.99 -5.90
C PRO A 43 -19.02 -2.78 -4.98
N PHE A 44 -18.14 -2.90 -4.00
CA PHE A 44 -17.80 -1.81 -3.08
C PHE A 44 -17.21 -0.61 -3.83
N LEU A 45 -16.25 -0.80 -4.74
CA LEU A 45 -15.70 0.30 -5.54
C LEU A 45 -16.78 0.97 -6.40
N LYS A 46 -17.70 0.22 -6.95
CA LYS A 46 -18.83 0.73 -7.74
C LYS A 46 -19.79 1.56 -6.87
N GLU A 47 -20.12 1.07 -5.69
CA GLU A 47 -21.01 1.77 -4.74
C GLU A 47 -20.40 3.08 -4.24
N THR A 48 -19.09 3.14 -4.06
CA THR A 48 -18.39 4.37 -3.63
C THR A 48 -18.25 5.41 -4.72
N GLY A 49 -18.52 5.06 -5.99
CA GLY A 49 -18.43 5.97 -7.11
C GLY A 49 -17.01 6.32 -7.54
N VAL A 50 -16.05 5.42 -7.27
CA VAL A 50 -14.66 5.55 -7.72
C VAL A 50 -14.60 5.67 -9.25
N ALA A 51 -13.89 6.67 -9.75
CA ALA A 51 -13.81 6.95 -11.18
C ALA A 51 -12.78 6.08 -11.91
N SER A 52 -11.70 5.65 -11.23
CA SER A 52 -10.63 4.82 -11.80
C SER A 52 -9.81 4.14 -10.70
N VAL A 53 -9.09 3.10 -11.11
CA VAL A 53 -8.18 2.31 -10.26
C VAL A 53 -6.74 2.55 -10.72
N TRP A 54 -5.88 2.94 -9.81
CA TRP A 54 -4.46 3.14 -10.05
C TRP A 54 -3.65 2.11 -9.26
N HIS A 55 -2.44 1.79 -9.68
CA HIS A 55 -1.65 0.78 -8.99
C HIS A 55 -0.15 1.04 -9.06
N SER A 56 0.58 0.63 -8.03
CA SER A 56 2.03 0.48 -8.11
C SER A 56 2.41 -0.32 -9.36
N PRO A 57 3.49 0.01 -10.09
CA PRO A 57 3.92 -0.73 -11.28
C PRO A 57 4.17 -2.23 -11.04
N MET A 58 4.32 -2.66 -9.78
CA MET A 58 4.63 -4.06 -9.45
C MET A 58 3.48 -5.01 -9.79
N LEU A 59 3.84 -6.21 -10.27
CA LEU A 59 2.92 -7.20 -10.84
C LEU A 59 1.74 -7.53 -9.89
N ARG A 60 2.01 -7.81 -8.61
CA ARG A 60 0.98 -8.10 -7.61
C ARG A 60 -0.05 -6.98 -7.43
N CYS A 61 0.38 -5.72 -7.53
CA CYS A 61 -0.52 -4.57 -7.46
C CYS A 61 -1.34 -4.41 -8.74
N ARG A 62 -0.71 -4.55 -9.90
CA ARG A 62 -1.40 -4.54 -11.19
C ARG A 62 -2.50 -5.59 -11.24
N GLN A 63 -2.16 -6.85 -10.94
CA GLN A 63 -3.13 -7.95 -10.94
C GLN A 63 -4.28 -7.73 -9.94
N THR A 64 -3.98 -7.20 -8.77
CA THR A 64 -5.00 -6.85 -7.77
C THR A 64 -5.95 -5.77 -8.31
N ALA A 65 -5.40 -4.70 -8.90
CA ALA A 65 -6.19 -3.62 -9.48
C ALA A 65 -7.08 -4.11 -10.63
N GLU A 66 -6.53 -4.89 -11.55
CA GLU A 66 -7.26 -5.50 -12.67
C GLU A 66 -8.40 -6.42 -12.19
N ALA A 67 -8.17 -7.20 -11.10
CA ALA A 67 -9.16 -8.11 -10.54
C ALA A 67 -10.37 -7.39 -9.92
N MET A 68 -10.16 -6.20 -9.31
CA MET A 68 -11.21 -5.46 -8.61
C MET A 68 -11.86 -4.35 -9.43
N ALA A 69 -11.34 -4.04 -10.61
CA ALA A 69 -11.76 -2.87 -11.39
C ALA A 69 -13.18 -2.99 -11.99
N ASP A 70 -13.61 -4.19 -12.38
CA ASP A 70 -14.94 -4.47 -12.96
C ASP A 70 -15.39 -3.43 -14.03
N GLY A 71 -14.51 -3.17 -15.00
CA GLY A 71 -14.74 -2.22 -16.08
C GLY A 71 -14.30 -0.77 -15.81
N LEU A 72 -13.86 -0.45 -14.61
CA LEU A 72 -13.22 0.85 -14.35
C LEU A 72 -11.87 0.95 -15.08
N PRO A 73 -11.47 2.15 -15.53
CA PRO A 73 -10.14 2.37 -16.07
C PRO A 73 -9.05 1.98 -15.07
N VAL A 74 -8.02 1.26 -15.53
CA VAL A 74 -6.87 0.84 -14.72
C VAL A 74 -5.60 1.42 -15.31
N ALA A 75 -4.73 2.01 -14.48
CA ALA A 75 -3.46 2.57 -14.93
C ALA A 75 -2.36 2.48 -13.86
N PRO A 76 -1.07 2.38 -14.26
CA PRO A 76 0.05 2.39 -13.33
C PRO A 76 0.30 3.80 -12.77
N LEU A 77 0.76 3.83 -11.52
CA LEU A 77 1.25 5.03 -10.83
C LEU A 77 2.67 4.77 -10.31
N PRO A 78 3.71 5.16 -11.07
CA PRO A 78 5.08 5.15 -10.55
C PRO A 78 5.23 6.00 -9.29
N GLY A 79 6.14 5.61 -8.42
CA GLY A 79 6.33 6.24 -7.11
C GLY A 79 5.57 5.53 -5.98
N LEU A 80 4.81 4.47 -6.29
CA LEU A 80 4.13 3.64 -5.29
C LEU A 80 4.73 2.23 -5.16
N GLU A 81 5.92 1.99 -5.68
CA GLU A 81 6.64 0.75 -5.44
C GLU A 81 6.82 0.50 -3.94
N GLU A 82 6.92 -0.77 -3.52
CA GLU A 82 7.23 -1.11 -2.13
C GLU A 82 8.60 -0.52 -1.74
N LEU A 83 8.88 -0.39 -0.46
CA LEU A 83 10.18 0.03 0.05
C LEU A 83 11.29 -0.83 -0.58
N ASP A 84 12.38 -0.20 -0.98
CA ASP A 84 13.58 -0.94 -1.34
C ASP A 84 14.16 -1.61 -0.09
N CYS A 85 14.12 -2.92 -0.06
CA CYS A 85 14.63 -3.72 1.05
C CYS A 85 16.15 -4.01 0.95
N GLY A 86 16.86 -3.39 0.01
CA GLY A 86 18.30 -3.48 -0.14
C GLY A 86 18.80 -4.92 -0.18
N ALA A 87 19.75 -5.22 0.69
CA ALA A 87 20.36 -6.56 0.78
C ALA A 87 19.40 -7.66 1.30
N TRP A 88 18.23 -7.30 1.79
CA TRP A 88 17.24 -8.26 2.29
C TRP A 88 16.21 -8.65 1.23
N ASP A 89 16.14 -7.90 0.13
CA ASP A 89 15.11 -8.13 -0.89
C ASP A 89 15.19 -9.55 -1.49
N GLY A 90 14.07 -10.26 -1.48
CA GLY A 90 13.94 -11.62 -1.97
C GLY A 90 14.47 -12.72 -1.04
N LEU A 91 15.10 -12.38 0.09
CA LEU A 91 15.60 -13.37 1.05
C LEU A 91 14.54 -13.81 2.04
N SER A 92 14.59 -15.07 2.46
CA SER A 92 13.80 -15.56 3.58
C SER A 92 14.19 -14.86 4.89
N PHE A 93 13.27 -14.77 5.84
CA PHE A 93 13.59 -14.16 7.14
C PHE A 93 14.62 -14.95 7.94
N ASP A 94 14.75 -16.26 7.71
CA ASP A 94 15.81 -17.09 8.32
C ASP A 94 17.20 -16.76 7.75
N GLU A 95 17.31 -16.55 6.43
CA GLU A 95 18.55 -16.10 5.81
C GLU A 95 18.95 -14.71 6.29
N ILE A 96 17.99 -13.78 6.38
CA ILE A 96 18.24 -12.43 6.87
C ILE A 96 18.74 -12.47 8.31
N ARG A 97 18.11 -13.27 9.17
CA ARG A 97 18.49 -13.41 10.58
C ARG A 97 19.89 -14.04 10.72
N ALA A 98 20.23 -15.02 9.88
CA ALA A 98 21.54 -15.66 9.89
C ALA A 98 22.65 -14.71 9.41
N ARG A 99 22.40 -13.90 8.37
CA ARG A 99 23.43 -13.02 7.76
C ARG A 99 23.59 -11.69 8.51
N TRP A 100 22.52 -11.14 9.08
CA TRP A 100 22.51 -9.83 9.75
C TRP A 100 21.80 -9.87 11.11
N PRO A 101 22.22 -10.73 12.07
CA PRO A 101 21.47 -10.94 13.31
C PRO A 101 21.26 -9.65 14.13
N ALA A 102 22.31 -8.85 14.28
CA ALA A 102 22.23 -7.60 15.05
C ALA A 102 21.34 -6.54 14.36
N HIS A 103 21.44 -6.42 13.03
CA HIS A 103 20.61 -5.47 12.27
C HIS A 103 19.14 -5.91 12.26
N TYR A 104 18.88 -7.22 12.10
CA TYR A 104 17.55 -7.79 12.17
C TYR A 104 16.88 -7.53 13.52
N ALA A 105 17.60 -7.72 14.63
CA ALA A 105 17.11 -7.46 15.98
C ALA A 105 16.77 -5.96 16.15
N ARG A 106 17.70 -5.06 15.80
CA ARG A 106 17.48 -3.60 15.89
C ARG A 106 16.28 -3.13 15.06
N ARG A 107 16.11 -3.64 13.82
CA ARG A 107 14.95 -3.32 12.99
C ARG A 107 13.65 -3.92 13.57
N GLY A 108 13.74 -4.98 14.36
CA GLY A 108 12.63 -5.50 15.15
C GLY A 108 12.10 -4.49 16.16
N GLU A 109 13.01 -3.74 16.80
CA GLU A 109 12.73 -2.71 17.79
C GLU A 109 12.38 -1.37 17.13
N ASP A 110 13.07 -1.02 16.03
CA ASP A 110 12.86 0.21 15.28
C ASP A 110 12.61 -0.06 13.78
N PRO A 111 11.35 -0.14 13.35
CA PRO A 111 11.01 -0.35 11.94
C PRO A 111 11.45 0.77 11.00
N ALA A 112 11.77 1.95 11.51
CA ALA A 112 12.31 3.06 10.71
C ALA A 112 13.73 2.80 10.24
N LEU A 113 14.49 1.91 10.92
CA LEU A 113 15.83 1.53 10.49
C LEU A 113 15.76 0.77 9.15
N PRO A 114 16.28 1.30 8.02
CA PRO A 114 16.25 0.60 6.75
C PRO A 114 17.13 -0.67 6.77
N PRO A 115 16.82 -1.70 5.97
CA PRO A 115 17.77 -2.78 5.71
C PRO A 115 19.09 -2.24 5.11
N PRO A 116 20.19 -2.99 5.18
CA PRO A 116 21.46 -2.56 4.57
C PRO A 116 21.31 -2.24 3.08
N GLY A 117 21.57 -1.00 2.68
CA GLY A 117 21.38 -0.51 1.32
C GLY A 117 19.92 -0.40 0.89
N GLY A 118 18.98 -0.40 1.83
CA GLY A 118 17.56 -0.19 1.59
C GLY A 118 17.15 1.29 1.70
N GLU A 119 15.90 1.54 1.38
CA GLU A 119 15.28 2.88 1.39
C GLU A 119 14.86 3.29 2.80
N ASP A 120 15.04 4.57 3.13
CA ASP A 120 14.48 5.16 4.35
C ASP A 120 12.94 5.23 4.20
N PRO A 121 12.15 4.76 5.19
CA PRO A 121 10.70 4.86 5.12
C PRO A 121 10.16 6.29 4.98
N ALA A 122 10.88 7.31 5.47
CA ALA A 122 10.46 8.70 5.30
C ALA A 122 10.63 9.15 3.84
N ASP A 123 11.70 8.73 3.15
CA ASP A 123 11.88 9.00 1.72
C ASP A 123 10.82 8.28 0.88
N ALA A 124 10.51 7.03 1.22
CA ALA A 124 9.41 6.28 0.59
C ALA A 124 8.06 6.99 0.76
N ALA A 125 7.77 7.49 1.97
CA ALA A 125 6.55 8.27 2.23
C ALA A 125 6.50 9.53 1.37
N ALA A 126 7.61 10.25 1.27
CA ALA A 126 7.69 11.48 0.48
C ALA A 126 7.40 11.23 -1.02
N ARG A 127 8.07 10.21 -1.63
CA ARG A 127 7.82 9.87 -3.05
C ARG A 127 6.39 9.38 -3.30
N GLY A 128 5.83 8.58 -2.37
CA GLY A 128 4.46 8.10 -2.50
C GLY A 128 3.43 9.23 -2.41
N LEU A 129 3.59 10.16 -1.47
CA LEU A 129 2.71 11.32 -1.31
C LEU A 129 2.85 12.31 -2.48
N GLU A 130 4.04 12.48 -3.05
CA GLU A 130 4.25 13.26 -4.27
C GLU A 130 3.50 12.64 -5.45
N ALA A 131 3.62 11.31 -5.64
CA ALA A 131 2.91 10.59 -6.70
C ALA A 131 1.39 10.72 -6.55
N LEU A 132 0.84 10.56 -5.34
CA LEU A 132 -0.59 10.74 -5.08
C LEU A 132 -1.04 12.18 -5.31
N THR A 133 -0.23 13.18 -4.93
CA THR A 133 -0.54 14.60 -5.15
C THR A 133 -0.60 14.91 -6.64
N ALA A 134 0.41 14.49 -7.41
CA ALA A 134 0.44 14.66 -8.86
C ALA A 134 -0.74 13.95 -9.55
N LEU A 135 -1.14 12.78 -9.04
CA LEU A 135 -2.31 12.06 -9.52
C LEU A 135 -3.59 12.87 -9.29
N MET A 136 -3.82 13.37 -8.07
CA MET A 136 -5.01 14.16 -7.73
C MET A 136 -5.11 15.45 -8.53
N GLN A 137 -3.98 16.06 -8.93
CA GLN A 137 -3.97 17.28 -9.73
C GLN A 137 -4.36 17.07 -11.20
N ARG A 138 -4.13 15.86 -11.75
CA ARG A 138 -4.38 15.53 -13.18
C ARG A 138 -5.62 14.67 -13.42
N THR A 139 -6.35 14.31 -12.37
CA THR A 139 -7.55 13.47 -12.44
C THR A 139 -8.74 14.14 -11.77
N GLU A 140 -9.93 13.62 -12.03
CA GLU A 140 -11.18 14.03 -11.38
C GLU A 140 -11.83 12.84 -10.67
N GLY A 141 -12.80 13.12 -9.79
CA GLY A 141 -13.52 12.11 -9.02
C GLY A 141 -12.69 11.45 -7.91
N ASP A 142 -13.32 10.52 -7.21
CA ASP A 142 -12.66 9.69 -6.19
C ASP A 142 -11.89 8.55 -6.87
N LEU A 143 -10.82 8.09 -6.27
CA LEU A 143 -9.90 7.12 -6.87
C LEU A 143 -9.66 5.93 -5.94
N ALA A 144 -9.45 4.73 -6.51
CA ALA A 144 -8.81 3.63 -5.81
C ALA A 144 -7.34 3.53 -6.22
N VAL A 145 -6.46 3.21 -5.28
CA VAL A 145 -5.02 3.10 -5.51
C VAL A 145 -4.51 1.84 -4.82
N VAL A 146 -3.90 0.93 -5.57
CA VAL A 146 -3.35 -0.32 -5.04
C VAL A 146 -1.85 -0.18 -4.85
N ALA A 147 -1.39 -0.34 -3.60
CA ALA A 147 0.02 -0.26 -3.25
C ALA A 147 0.43 -1.35 -2.24
N HIS A 148 1.39 -1.08 -1.35
CA HIS A 148 2.04 -2.11 -0.53
C HIS A 148 2.07 -1.70 0.94
N ALA A 149 2.24 -2.70 1.82
CA ALA A 149 2.18 -2.50 3.26
C ALA A 149 3.25 -1.55 3.81
N GLY A 150 4.47 -1.59 3.29
CA GLY A 150 5.57 -0.76 3.77
C GLY A 150 5.36 0.71 3.41
N ILE A 151 5.14 1.01 2.13
CA ILE A 151 4.91 2.38 1.67
C ILE A 151 3.60 2.95 2.21
N ASP A 152 2.52 2.14 2.29
CA ASP A 152 1.25 2.61 2.86
C ASP A 152 1.42 3.04 4.32
N ARG A 153 2.09 2.22 5.15
CA ARG A 153 2.41 2.56 6.53
C ARG A 153 3.25 3.83 6.65
N ALA A 154 4.27 3.97 5.82
CA ALA A 154 5.14 5.13 5.82
C ALA A 154 4.37 6.42 5.48
N MET A 155 3.54 6.39 4.42
CA MET A 155 2.67 7.52 4.06
C MET A 155 1.67 7.85 5.16
N LEU A 156 1.02 6.83 5.76
CA LEU A 156 0.06 7.02 6.85
C LEU A 156 0.72 7.60 8.11
N CYS A 157 1.94 7.17 8.46
CA CYS A 157 2.72 7.79 9.54
C CYS A 157 2.98 9.27 9.26
N ALA A 158 3.46 9.59 8.05
CA ALA A 158 3.76 10.98 7.67
C ALA A 158 2.51 11.87 7.72
N LEU A 159 1.38 11.39 7.19
CA LEU A 159 0.12 12.15 7.19
C LEU A 159 -0.47 12.37 8.60
N GLN A 160 -0.24 11.45 9.53
CA GLN A 160 -0.70 11.54 10.91
C GLN A 160 0.32 12.17 11.86
N ASN A 161 1.47 12.63 11.34
CA ASN A 161 2.59 13.14 12.13
C ASN A 161 3.09 12.15 13.21
N LEU A 162 3.00 10.85 12.93
CA LEU A 162 3.52 9.80 13.80
C LEU A 162 5.01 9.58 13.53
N PRO A 163 5.81 9.26 14.54
CA PRO A 163 7.19 8.82 14.33
C PRO A 163 7.24 7.58 13.43
N MET A 164 8.18 7.52 12.48
CA MET A 164 8.30 6.39 11.54
C MET A 164 8.50 5.03 12.24
N ARG A 165 9.09 5.02 13.44
CA ARG A 165 9.21 3.80 14.26
C ARG A 165 7.86 3.18 14.66
N GLU A 166 6.78 3.94 14.60
CA GLU A 166 5.42 3.47 14.94
C GLU A 166 4.69 2.85 13.74
N MET A 167 5.29 2.86 12.53
CA MET A 167 4.66 2.40 11.31
C MET A 167 4.10 0.97 11.37
N ARG A 168 4.71 0.07 12.16
CA ARG A 168 4.20 -1.30 12.35
C ARG A 168 2.89 -1.36 13.13
N GLY A 169 2.59 -0.34 13.93
CA GLY A 169 1.32 -0.23 14.66
C GLY A 169 0.12 0.02 13.75
N ILE A 170 0.35 0.48 12.50
CA ILE A 170 -0.73 0.72 11.54
C ILE A 170 -1.10 -0.62 10.88
N PRO A 171 -2.32 -1.15 11.09
CA PRO A 171 -2.73 -2.41 10.48
C PRO A 171 -2.73 -2.32 8.96
N GLN A 172 -2.08 -3.28 8.31
CA GLN A 172 -2.08 -3.40 6.85
C GLN A 172 -2.21 -4.89 6.49
N THR A 173 -3.41 -5.45 6.67
CA THR A 173 -3.75 -6.78 6.14
C THR A 173 -3.87 -6.72 4.62
N HIS A 174 -3.73 -7.84 3.91
CA HIS A 174 -3.97 -7.84 2.46
C HIS A 174 -5.39 -7.39 2.15
N LEU A 175 -5.56 -6.58 1.10
CA LEU A 175 -6.83 -6.01 0.65
C LEU A 175 -7.48 -5.05 1.66
N CYS A 176 -6.81 -4.66 2.75
CA CYS A 176 -7.33 -3.59 3.60
C CYS A 176 -7.38 -2.26 2.84
N VAL A 177 -8.30 -1.41 3.26
CA VAL A 177 -8.55 -0.10 2.68
C VAL A 177 -8.18 0.98 3.69
N ASN A 178 -7.40 1.94 3.26
CA ASN A 178 -7.15 3.18 3.98
C ASN A 178 -7.86 4.31 3.24
N ILE A 179 -8.51 5.20 3.95
CA ILE A 179 -9.30 6.30 3.38
C ILE A 179 -8.51 7.59 3.55
N LEU A 180 -8.06 8.15 2.44
CA LEU A 180 -7.40 9.45 2.40
C LEU A 180 -8.35 10.49 1.82
N ARG A 181 -8.40 11.68 2.43
CA ARG A 181 -9.13 12.85 1.95
C ARG A 181 -8.17 13.89 1.40
N TYR A 182 -8.49 14.45 0.25
CA TYR A 182 -7.70 15.49 -0.41
C TYR A 182 -8.53 16.77 -0.55
N ASP A 183 -8.04 17.87 0.02
CA ASP A 183 -8.73 19.17 0.02
C ASP A 183 -8.30 20.10 -1.15
N GLY A 184 -7.44 19.58 -2.05
CA GLY A 184 -6.83 20.36 -3.15
C GLY A 184 -5.38 20.78 -2.83
N LYS A 185 -4.93 20.62 -1.59
CA LYS A 185 -3.57 21.00 -1.15
C LYS A 185 -2.88 19.90 -0.36
N ARG A 186 -3.60 19.22 0.53
CA ARG A 186 -3.05 18.23 1.46
C ARG A 186 -3.97 17.03 1.60
N PHE A 187 -3.38 15.93 2.01
CA PHE A 187 -4.11 14.74 2.43
C PHE A 187 -4.34 14.73 3.93
N THR A 188 -5.45 14.14 4.34
CA THR A 188 -5.72 13.71 5.72
C THR A 188 -6.15 12.25 5.72
N VAL A 189 -5.86 11.53 6.80
CA VAL A 189 -6.27 10.14 6.99
C VAL A 189 -7.62 10.13 7.70
N ALA A 190 -8.66 9.67 7.02
CA ALA A 190 -9.97 9.49 7.62
C ALA A 190 -10.05 8.14 8.34
N ALA A 191 -9.53 7.06 7.73
CA ALA A 191 -9.45 5.74 8.36
C ALA A 191 -8.26 4.95 7.81
N ALA A 192 -7.76 3.98 8.58
CA ALA A 192 -6.67 3.12 8.19
C ALA A 192 -6.92 1.65 8.54
N GLY A 193 -6.52 0.74 7.65
CA GLY A 193 -6.52 -0.70 7.88
C GLY A 193 -7.89 -1.34 7.93
N LEU A 194 -8.92 -0.74 7.30
CA LEU A 194 -10.27 -1.30 7.28
C LEU A 194 -10.32 -2.60 6.50
N THR A 195 -10.97 -3.61 7.07
CA THR A 195 -11.20 -4.90 6.40
C THR A 195 -12.65 -4.95 5.94
N ALA A 196 -12.89 -5.12 4.63
CA ALA A 196 -14.21 -5.14 4.00
C ALA A 196 -15.07 -3.91 4.39
N PRO A 197 -14.62 -2.67 4.14
CA PRO A 197 -15.34 -1.48 4.52
C PRO A 197 -16.69 -1.38 3.78
N THR A 198 -17.66 -0.73 4.42
CA THR A 198 -18.97 -0.40 3.84
C THR A 198 -18.97 1.00 3.25
N LYS A 199 -19.92 1.28 2.36
CA LYS A 199 -20.13 2.64 1.84
C LYS A 199 -20.44 3.63 2.96
N GLU A 200 -21.21 3.22 3.95
CA GLU A 200 -21.60 4.07 5.09
C GLU A 200 -20.39 4.52 5.91
N GLU A 201 -19.41 3.64 6.13
CA GLU A 201 -18.15 4.01 6.81
C GLU A 201 -17.38 5.07 6.04
N ILE A 202 -17.39 5.01 4.68
CA ILE A 202 -16.73 6.03 3.86
C ILE A 202 -17.50 7.36 3.87
N GLU A 203 -18.84 7.31 3.85
CA GLU A 203 -19.67 8.53 3.84
C GLU A 203 -19.74 9.21 5.19
N HIS A 204 -19.74 8.48 6.29
CA HIS A 204 -19.74 9.05 7.65
C HIS A 204 -18.50 9.93 7.87
N GLU A 205 -17.35 9.50 7.39
CA GLU A 205 -16.11 10.28 7.41
C GLU A 205 -16.08 11.45 6.40
N LYS A 206 -17.10 11.58 5.51
CA LYS A 206 -17.28 12.77 4.64
C LYS A 206 -17.97 13.93 5.35
N ALA A 207 -18.65 13.67 6.47
CA ALA A 207 -19.48 14.63 7.17
C ALA A 207 -18.77 15.31 8.36
N LEU A 208 -17.56 14.88 8.72
CA LEU A 208 -16.70 15.45 9.76
C LEU A 208 -15.60 16.32 9.14
#